data_9fba6ada7e5a7fd905dcab49d42fe658
#
_entry.id   9fba6ada7e5a7fd905dcab49d42fe658
#
_cell.length_a   1.000
_cell.length_b   1.000
_cell.length_c   1.000
_cell.angle_alpha   90.00
_cell.angle_beta   90.00
_cell.angle_gamma   90.00
#
_symmetry.space_group_name_H-M   'P 1'
#
loop_
_entity.id
_entity.type
_entity.pdbx_description
1 polymer ?
#
loop_
_entity_poly.entity_id
_entity_poly.type
_entity_poly.pdbx_seq_one_letter_code
_entity_poly.pdbx_strand_id
1 'polypeptide(L)'
;MTIACPRLSRRNLLAATLLGGPVAGCLGAASLFGVPPALAAASGRDFLQVVTSKAGCSYASGGSGPETFDCPGLIHWALAQLGISFPATSGEQIKACTVIDLNEAKKTPGALLWFPGAIAVSCGDGLTTFEARNENSLVGYFTTEPSGPKSWANGGLIPALSYAAPPSTVLTVDGYWGPSTTRRLQEVLKTTVDGQVSSQAVSWKAKNPGLTGGWEWVPDEKAVGSSVITALQQRLGIDADGLIGAGTILALEKHCGVAQEGHFGEASACIKELQKKLNSGVL
;
A
#
# COMPACT_ATOMS: atom_id res chain seq x y z
N MET A 1 -18.63 -7.85 23.53
CA MET A 1 -17.52 -6.88 23.52
C MET A 1 -17.49 -6.28 22.13
N THR A 2 -18.02 -5.07 21.96
CA THR A 2 -18.17 -4.45 20.63
C THR A 2 -16.81 -3.90 20.24
N ILE A 3 -16.17 -4.52 19.26
CA ILE A 3 -14.92 -4.02 18.67
C ILE A 3 -15.29 -2.79 17.84
N ALA A 4 -14.78 -1.62 18.22
CA ALA A 4 -15.04 -0.39 17.49
C ALA A 4 -14.28 -0.40 16.16
N CYS A 5 -14.98 -0.08 15.09
CA CYS A 5 -14.38 0.10 13.76
C CYS A 5 -13.30 1.21 13.81
N PRO A 6 -12.12 1.01 13.20
CA PRO A 6 -11.06 2.00 13.20
C PRO A 6 -11.51 3.30 12.50
N ARG A 7 -11.35 4.44 13.17
CA ARG A 7 -11.62 5.75 12.57
C ARG A 7 -10.36 6.26 11.87
N LEU A 8 -10.45 6.58 10.59
CA LEU A 8 -9.37 7.26 9.89
C LEU A 8 -9.09 8.61 10.57
N SER A 9 -7.87 8.81 11.05
CA SER A 9 -7.42 10.10 11.55
C SER A 9 -7.32 11.08 10.36
N ARG A 10 -7.95 12.25 10.50
CA ARG A 10 -7.94 13.32 9.47
C ARG A 10 -6.54 13.81 9.08
N ARG A 11 -5.49 13.34 9.72
CA ARG A 11 -4.09 13.72 9.46
C ARG A 11 -3.45 12.98 8.28
N ASN A 12 -4.04 11.91 7.77
CA ASN A 12 -3.49 11.11 6.67
C ASN A 12 -4.18 11.33 5.32
N LEU A 13 -5.17 12.22 5.26
CA LEU A 13 -5.70 12.69 4.00
C LEU A 13 -4.85 13.89 3.56
N LEU A 14 -4.10 13.74 2.48
CA LEU A 14 -3.43 14.85 1.78
C LEU A 14 -4.47 15.93 1.49
N ALA A 15 -4.37 17.05 2.22
CA ALA A 15 -5.23 18.20 2.06
C ALA A 15 -4.92 18.90 0.74
N ALA A 16 -5.75 18.68 -0.28
CA ALA A 16 -5.87 19.59 -1.40
C ALA A 16 -6.78 20.73 -0.97
N THR A 17 -6.24 21.74 -0.31
CA THR A 17 -6.96 22.98 0.00
C THR A 17 -6.94 23.89 -1.22
N LEU A 18 -8.06 23.93 -1.93
CA LEU A 18 -8.36 25.00 -2.89
C LEU A 18 -8.71 26.28 -2.11
N LEU A 19 -7.78 27.21 -2.01
CA LEU A 19 -8.06 28.58 -1.62
C LEU A 19 -8.42 29.39 -2.89
N GLY A 20 -9.69 29.54 -3.13
CA GLY A 20 -10.22 30.54 -4.05
C GLY A 20 -10.33 31.89 -3.35
N GLY A 21 -9.59 32.89 -3.83
CA GLY A 21 -9.80 34.33 -3.50
C GLY A 21 -9.54 35.16 -4.74
N PRO A 22 -10.32 36.23 -5.00
CA PRO A 22 -10.21 37.01 -6.22
C PRO A 22 -9.06 38.00 -6.14
N VAL A 23 -8.18 38.04 -7.15
CA VAL A 23 -7.23 39.14 -7.34
C VAL A 23 -7.44 39.79 -8.70
N ALA A 24 -7.75 41.09 -8.64
CA ALA A 24 -7.81 41.98 -9.79
C ALA A 24 -6.40 42.29 -10.31
N GLY A 25 -6.31 42.30 -11.61
CA GLY A 25 -5.40 42.88 -12.56
C GLY A 25 -4.03 43.44 -12.18
N CYS A 26 -3.00 42.94 -12.93
CA CYS A 26 -1.97 43.81 -13.55
C CYS A 26 -1.29 43.06 -14.71
N LEU A 27 -1.22 43.76 -15.82
CA LEU A 27 -0.57 43.33 -17.08
C LEU A 27 0.96 43.24 -16.94
N GLY A 28 1.55 42.19 -17.57
CA GLY A 28 2.91 42.25 -18.07
C GLY A 28 3.90 41.31 -17.40
N ALA A 29 4.11 40.14 -17.98
CA ALA A 29 5.38 39.44 -18.26
C ALA A 29 5.07 38.00 -18.65
N ALA A 30 5.50 37.56 -19.80
CA ALA A 30 5.40 36.17 -20.24
C ALA A 30 6.26 35.28 -19.33
N SER A 31 5.66 34.73 -18.29
CA SER A 31 6.25 33.67 -17.47
C SER A 31 5.92 32.35 -18.12
N LEU A 32 6.95 31.59 -18.45
CA LEU A 32 6.85 30.18 -18.78
C LEU A 32 6.29 29.44 -17.54
N PHE A 33 4.98 29.42 -17.43
CA PHE A 33 4.33 28.56 -16.45
C PHE A 33 4.53 27.13 -16.88
N GLY A 34 5.47 26.44 -16.22
CA GLY A 34 5.50 25.00 -16.26
C GLY A 34 4.10 24.49 -15.91
N VAL A 35 3.54 23.63 -16.76
CA VAL A 35 2.29 22.92 -16.48
C VAL A 35 2.46 22.28 -15.10
N PRO A 36 1.57 22.56 -14.11
CA PRO A 36 1.66 21.85 -12.84
C PRO A 36 1.62 20.35 -13.12
N PRO A 37 2.44 19.54 -12.45
CA PRO A 37 2.38 18.10 -12.65
C PRO A 37 0.93 17.66 -12.43
N ALA A 38 0.34 17.01 -13.43
CA ALA A 38 -0.99 16.46 -13.31
C ALA A 38 -1.04 15.65 -12.02
N LEU A 39 -2.00 15.94 -11.13
CA LEU A 39 -2.20 15.19 -9.91
C LEU A 39 -2.33 13.72 -10.34
N ALA A 40 -1.37 12.87 -9.96
CA ALA A 40 -1.36 11.48 -10.40
C ALA A 40 -2.68 10.84 -10.01
N ALA A 41 -3.37 10.19 -10.97
CA ALA A 41 -4.60 9.48 -10.70
C ALA A 41 -4.34 8.45 -9.58
N ALA A 42 -5.28 8.30 -8.65
CA ALA A 42 -5.19 7.30 -7.59
C ALA A 42 -4.95 5.92 -8.21
N SER A 43 -4.10 5.12 -7.59
CA SER A 43 -3.79 3.77 -8.07
C SER A 43 -4.71 2.72 -7.44
N GLY A 44 -4.76 1.52 -8.03
CA GLY A 44 -5.41 0.36 -7.42
C GLY A 44 -4.83 0.01 -6.04
N ARG A 45 -3.55 0.32 -5.80
CA ARG A 45 -2.90 0.16 -4.48
C ARG A 45 -3.39 1.19 -3.47
N ASP A 46 -3.55 2.46 -3.86
CA ASP A 46 -4.10 3.49 -2.98
C ASP A 46 -5.53 3.12 -2.57
N PHE A 47 -6.33 2.63 -3.52
CA PHE A 47 -7.65 2.11 -3.24
C PHE A 47 -7.61 0.92 -2.26
N LEU A 48 -6.75 -0.06 -2.48
CA LEU A 48 -6.58 -1.20 -1.58
C LEU A 48 -6.19 -0.74 -0.16
N GLN A 49 -5.32 0.26 -0.04
CA GLN A 49 -4.93 0.82 1.27
C GLN A 49 -6.13 1.44 2.00
N VAL A 50 -6.98 2.19 1.29
CA VAL A 50 -8.20 2.77 1.89
C VAL A 50 -9.16 1.66 2.32
N VAL A 51 -9.40 0.66 1.48
CA VAL A 51 -10.27 -0.49 1.79
C VAL A 51 -9.77 -1.24 3.02
N THR A 52 -8.49 -1.58 3.07
CA THR A 52 -7.90 -2.37 4.16
C THR A 52 -7.84 -1.61 5.50
N SER A 53 -7.92 -0.29 5.49
CA SER A 53 -8.05 0.53 6.70
C SER A 53 -9.34 0.21 7.50
N LYS A 54 -10.29 -0.52 6.90
CA LYS A 54 -11.55 -0.93 7.50
C LYS A 54 -11.55 -2.37 8.05
N ALA A 55 -10.38 -2.98 8.16
CA ALA A 55 -10.25 -4.26 8.84
C ALA A 55 -10.83 -4.21 10.27
N GLY A 56 -11.63 -5.21 10.62
CA GLY A 56 -12.27 -5.30 11.93
C GLY A 56 -13.61 -4.55 12.06
N CYS A 57 -14.06 -3.83 11.04
CA CYS A 57 -15.42 -3.28 11.01
C CYS A 57 -16.48 -4.40 10.91
N SER A 58 -17.70 -4.11 11.35
CA SER A 58 -18.80 -5.06 11.27
C SER A 58 -19.44 -5.09 9.88
N TYR A 59 -19.92 -6.27 9.50
CA TYR A 59 -20.80 -6.40 8.34
C TYR A 59 -22.23 -5.93 8.69
N ALA A 60 -22.86 -5.25 7.75
CA ALA A 60 -24.30 -4.98 7.79
C ALA A 60 -24.82 -4.93 6.34
N SER A 61 -25.91 -5.65 6.05
CA SER A 61 -26.54 -5.59 4.71
C SER A 61 -26.98 -4.16 4.39
N GLY A 62 -26.58 -3.64 3.21
CA GLY A 62 -26.79 -2.24 2.81
C GLY A 62 -25.86 -1.25 3.53
N GLY A 63 -24.92 -1.72 4.34
CA GLY A 63 -23.92 -0.88 5.02
C GLY A 63 -22.92 -0.28 4.03
N SER A 64 -22.76 1.06 4.07
CA SER A 64 -21.86 1.82 3.19
C SER A 64 -20.89 2.72 3.96
N GLY A 65 -20.57 2.34 5.20
CA GLY A 65 -19.61 3.03 6.07
C GLY A 65 -20.18 4.21 6.86
N PRO A 66 -19.35 4.85 7.70
CA PRO A 66 -17.93 4.53 7.93
C PRO A 66 -17.68 3.37 8.93
N GLU A 67 -18.70 2.85 9.62
CA GLU A 67 -18.57 1.89 10.73
C GLU A 67 -19.03 0.48 10.37
N THR A 68 -19.99 0.35 9.46
CA THR A 68 -20.51 -0.94 9.00
C THR A 68 -20.56 -0.98 7.47
N PHE A 69 -20.36 -2.16 6.90
CA PHE A 69 -20.24 -2.34 5.45
C PHE A 69 -20.91 -3.63 4.99
N ASP A 70 -21.46 -3.60 3.80
CA ASP A 70 -21.58 -4.79 2.94
C ASP A 70 -20.49 -4.76 1.86
N CYS A 71 -20.40 -5.80 1.02
CA CYS A 71 -19.30 -5.89 0.06
C CYS A 71 -19.30 -4.76 -0.98
N PRO A 72 -20.40 -4.35 -1.65
CA PRO A 72 -20.36 -3.21 -2.56
C PRO A 72 -20.26 -1.87 -1.82
N GLY A 73 -20.82 -1.74 -0.62
CA GLY A 73 -20.75 -0.52 0.18
C GLY A 73 -19.34 -0.20 0.65
N LEU A 74 -18.53 -1.21 0.97
CA LEU A 74 -17.11 -1.04 1.30
C LEU A 74 -16.32 -0.44 0.12
N ILE A 75 -16.54 -0.96 -1.08
CA ILE A 75 -15.90 -0.49 -2.31
C ILE A 75 -16.35 0.94 -2.63
N HIS A 76 -17.67 1.18 -2.60
CA HIS A 76 -18.26 2.50 -2.84
C HIS A 76 -17.69 3.55 -1.88
N TRP A 77 -17.68 3.24 -0.59
CA TRP A 77 -17.14 4.12 0.43
C TRP A 77 -15.66 4.43 0.21
N ALA A 78 -14.85 3.42 -0.06
CA ALA A 78 -13.40 3.57 -0.21
C ALA A 78 -13.04 4.43 -1.45
N LEU A 79 -13.76 4.26 -2.56
CA LEU A 79 -13.58 5.08 -3.76
C LEU A 79 -14.01 6.54 -3.52
N ALA A 80 -15.09 6.75 -2.75
CA ALA A 80 -15.49 8.10 -2.35
C ALA A 80 -14.42 8.83 -1.52
N GLN A 81 -13.63 8.11 -0.69
CA GLN A 81 -12.50 8.71 0.03
C GLN A 81 -11.38 9.19 -0.92
N LEU A 82 -11.28 8.60 -2.11
CA LEU A 82 -10.35 9.00 -3.17
C LEU A 82 -10.95 10.03 -4.14
N GLY A 83 -12.17 10.52 -3.85
CA GLY A 83 -12.89 11.47 -4.72
C GLY A 83 -13.46 10.82 -5.98
N ILE A 84 -13.57 9.49 -6.03
CA ILE A 84 -14.07 8.72 -7.18
C ILE A 84 -15.52 8.34 -6.93
N SER A 85 -16.42 8.77 -7.84
CA SER A 85 -17.81 8.31 -7.86
C SER A 85 -17.90 6.93 -8.50
N PHE A 86 -18.58 5.98 -7.84
CA PHE A 86 -18.71 4.60 -8.32
C PHE A 86 -20.07 4.03 -7.92
N PRO A 87 -20.63 3.07 -8.67
CA PRO A 87 -21.94 2.50 -8.36
C PRO A 87 -22.04 1.87 -6.97
N ALA A 88 -23.26 1.79 -6.41
CA ALA A 88 -23.50 1.30 -5.06
C ALA A 88 -23.79 -0.22 -4.98
N THR A 89 -24.10 -0.89 -6.11
CA THR A 89 -24.43 -2.32 -6.11
C THR A 89 -23.35 -3.14 -6.80
N SER A 90 -23.11 -4.37 -6.35
CA SER A 90 -22.05 -5.24 -6.88
C SER A 90 -22.18 -5.51 -8.38
N GLY A 91 -23.43 -5.68 -8.85
CA GLY A 91 -23.71 -5.91 -10.26
C GLY A 91 -23.47 -4.70 -11.17
N GLU A 92 -23.70 -3.49 -10.66
CA GLU A 92 -23.38 -2.24 -11.39
C GLU A 92 -21.89 -1.93 -11.29
N GLN A 93 -21.26 -2.22 -10.17
CA GLN A 93 -19.82 -2.04 -9.97
C GLN A 93 -19.01 -2.85 -10.99
N ILE A 94 -19.29 -4.15 -11.14
CA ILE A 94 -18.53 -4.96 -12.11
C ILE A 94 -18.82 -4.54 -13.56
N LYS A 95 -20.04 -4.07 -13.89
CA LYS A 95 -20.38 -3.53 -15.21
C LYS A 95 -19.63 -2.22 -15.51
N ALA A 96 -19.33 -1.42 -14.49
CA ALA A 96 -18.57 -0.19 -14.61
C ALA A 96 -17.06 -0.42 -14.75
N CYS A 97 -16.58 -1.65 -14.58
CA CYS A 97 -15.19 -2.02 -14.71
C CYS A 97 -14.78 -2.37 -16.14
N THR A 98 -13.50 -2.20 -16.45
CA THR A 98 -12.88 -2.87 -17.59
C THR A 98 -12.66 -4.33 -17.22
N VAL A 99 -13.29 -5.25 -17.94
CA VAL A 99 -13.18 -6.69 -17.69
C VAL A 99 -11.77 -7.17 -18.04
N ILE A 100 -11.18 -7.97 -17.17
CA ILE A 100 -9.90 -8.63 -17.35
C ILE A 100 -10.00 -10.12 -16.98
N ASP A 101 -9.00 -10.91 -17.35
CA ASP A 101 -8.89 -12.30 -16.93
C ASP A 101 -8.92 -12.43 -15.40
N LEU A 102 -9.60 -13.46 -14.90
CA LEU A 102 -9.78 -13.65 -13.46
C LEU A 102 -8.46 -13.90 -12.73
N ASN A 103 -7.53 -14.64 -13.33
CA ASN A 103 -6.22 -14.90 -12.73
C ASN A 103 -5.35 -13.64 -12.74
N GLU A 104 -5.51 -12.78 -13.74
CA GLU A 104 -4.90 -11.45 -13.78
C GLU A 104 -5.50 -10.56 -12.69
N ALA A 105 -6.83 -10.54 -12.53
CA ALA A 105 -7.50 -9.78 -11.48
C ALA A 105 -7.03 -10.21 -10.08
N LYS A 106 -6.92 -11.51 -9.82
CA LYS A 106 -6.39 -12.03 -8.55
C LYS A 106 -4.97 -11.54 -8.24
N LYS A 107 -4.16 -11.27 -9.28
CA LYS A 107 -2.76 -10.79 -9.16
C LYS A 107 -2.62 -9.27 -9.25
N THR A 108 -3.72 -8.55 -9.46
CA THR A 108 -3.72 -7.10 -9.60
C THR A 108 -4.27 -6.44 -8.33
N PRO A 109 -3.46 -5.74 -7.53
CA PRO A 109 -3.91 -5.07 -6.30
C PRO A 109 -5.02 -4.06 -6.58
N GLY A 110 -6.13 -4.16 -5.86
CA GLY A 110 -7.27 -3.26 -6.03
C GLY A 110 -8.19 -3.60 -7.20
N ALA A 111 -7.91 -4.67 -7.97
CA ALA A 111 -8.88 -5.20 -8.92
C ALA A 111 -10.08 -5.82 -8.20
N LEU A 112 -11.22 -5.84 -8.85
CA LEU A 112 -12.44 -6.41 -8.30
C LEU A 112 -12.63 -7.86 -8.79
N LEU A 113 -13.06 -8.74 -7.89
CA LEU A 113 -13.51 -10.10 -8.18
C LEU A 113 -15.00 -10.16 -7.91
N TRP A 114 -15.79 -10.69 -8.84
CA TRP A 114 -17.22 -10.68 -8.74
C TRP A 114 -17.85 -12.03 -9.13
N PHE A 115 -18.96 -12.37 -8.46
CA PHE A 115 -19.97 -13.32 -8.89
C PHE A 115 -21.37 -12.83 -8.49
N PRO A 116 -22.48 -13.35 -9.05
CA PRO A 116 -23.83 -12.91 -8.69
C PRO A 116 -24.10 -12.95 -7.18
N GLY A 117 -24.22 -11.76 -6.58
CA GLY A 117 -24.48 -11.59 -5.15
C GLY A 117 -23.26 -11.28 -4.28
N ALA A 118 -22.04 -11.21 -4.83
CA ALA A 118 -20.88 -10.78 -4.06
C ALA A 118 -19.81 -10.08 -4.93
N ILE A 119 -19.01 -9.25 -4.28
CA ILE A 119 -17.86 -8.57 -4.88
C ILE A 119 -16.76 -8.42 -3.82
N ALA A 120 -15.51 -8.53 -4.24
CA ALA A 120 -14.34 -8.45 -3.37
C ALA A 120 -13.24 -7.63 -4.01
N VAL A 121 -12.28 -7.16 -3.20
CA VAL A 121 -11.09 -6.46 -3.65
C VAL A 121 -9.90 -7.41 -3.60
N SER A 122 -9.19 -7.57 -4.71
CA SER A 122 -7.96 -8.36 -4.79
C SER A 122 -6.83 -7.70 -4.01
N CYS A 123 -6.10 -8.47 -3.21
CA CYS A 123 -4.86 -8.03 -2.58
C CYS A 123 -3.66 -8.05 -3.54
N GLY A 124 -3.80 -8.69 -4.71
CA GLY A 124 -2.79 -8.72 -5.77
C GLY A 124 -1.72 -9.81 -5.60
N ASP A 125 -1.87 -10.68 -4.63
CA ASP A 125 -0.97 -11.82 -4.37
C ASP A 125 -1.41 -13.14 -5.05
N GLY A 126 -2.57 -13.11 -5.70
CA GLY A 126 -3.20 -14.28 -6.31
C GLY A 126 -3.95 -15.19 -5.34
N LEU A 127 -3.84 -14.95 -4.04
CA LEU A 127 -4.30 -15.85 -2.97
C LEU A 127 -5.34 -15.21 -2.05
N THR A 128 -5.35 -13.88 -1.93
CA THR A 128 -6.09 -13.16 -0.89
C THR A 128 -7.00 -12.09 -1.48
N THR A 129 -8.20 -11.96 -0.89
CA THR A 129 -9.13 -10.86 -1.10
C THR A 129 -9.35 -10.09 0.19
N PHE A 130 -9.81 -8.84 0.07
CA PHE A 130 -10.33 -8.07 1.19
C PHE A 130 -11.83 -7.83 1.00
N GLU A 131 -12.64 -8.18 2.01
CA GLU A 131 -14.09 -8.27 1.87
C GLU A 131 -14.85 -7.83 3.13
N ALA A 132 -16.07 -7.29 2.92
CA ALA A 132 -17.16 -7.34 3.89
C ALA A 132 -18.07 -8.52 3.50
N ARG A 133 -17.71 -9.75 3.91
CA ARG A 133 -18.24 -11.00 3.33
C ARG A 133 -19.66 -11.34 3.72
N ASN A 134 -19.96 -11.34 5.02
CA ASN A 134 -21.28 -11.66 5.58
C ASN A 134 -21.35 -11.30 7.07
N GLU A 135 -22.53 -11.45 7.66
CA GLU A 135 -22.83 -11.15 9.06
C GLU A 135 -22.07 -12.00 10.10
N ASN A 136 -21.50 -13.13 9.68
CA ASN A 136 -20.74 -14.02 10.56
C ASN A 136 -19.23 -13.71 10.55
N SER A 137 -18.82 -12.66 9.85
CA SER A 137 -17.42 -12.27 9.74
C SER A 137 -17.24 -10.76 9.85
N LEU A 138 -16.12 -10.35 10.40
CA LEU A 138 -15.68 -8.96 10.32
C LEU A 138 -15.14 -8.66 8.90
N VAL A 139 -15.16 -7.39 8.53
CA VAL A 139 -14.45 -6.90 7.34
C VAL A 139 -12.97 -7.25 7.46
N GLY A 140 -12.40 -7.91 6.46
CA GLY A 140 -11.03 -8.42 6.58
C GLY A 140 -10.55 -9.22 5.38
N TYR A 141 -9.44 -9.92 5.60
CA TYR A 141 -8.80 -10.75 4.59
C TYR A 141 -9.40 -12.14 4.52
N PHE A 142 -9.57 -12.62 3.30
CA PHE A 142 -10.07 -13.96 3.01
C PHE A 142 -9.27 -14.57 1.85
N THR A 143 -9.34 -15.90 1.71
CA THR A 143 -8.75 -16.56 0.55
C THR A 143 -9.51 -16.21 -0.72
N THR A 144 -8.82 -16.17 -1.87
CA THR A 144 -9.43 -15.94 -3.19
C THR A 144 -10.38 -17.06 -3.61
N GLU A 145 -10.35 -18.20 -2.95
CA GLU A 145 -11.33 -19.26 -3.15
C GLU A 145 -12.53 -19.00 -2.24
N PRO A 146 -13.71 -18.65 -2.79
CA PRO A 146 -14.90 -18.46 -1.99
C PRO A 146 -15.29 -19.77 -1.31
N SER A 147 -15.72 -19.68 -0.04
CA SER A 147 -16.22 -20.84 0.68
C SER A 147 -17.52 -21.35 0.04
N GLY A 148 -17.54 -22.60 -0.44
CA GLY A 148 -18.72 -23.25 -1.01
C GLY A 148 -18.68 -23.41 -2.54
N PRO A 149 -19.82 -23.74 -3.17
CA PRO A 149 -19.90 -24.07 -4.60
C PRO A 149 -19.80 -22.85 -5.53
N LYS A 150 -19.66 -21.64 -4.99
CA LYS A 150 -19.58 -20.40 -5.76
C LYS A 150 -18.12 -20.07 -6.07
N SER A 151 -17.83 -19.77 -7.31
CA SER A 151 -16.52 -19.30 -7.77
C SER A 151 -16.65 -17.88 -8.34
N TRP A 152 -15.57 -17.12 -8.30
CA TRP A 152 -15.52 -15.83 -8.97
C TRP A 152 -15.80 -16.01 -10.46
N ALA A 153 -16.67 -15.18 -11.01
CA ALA A 153 -17.07 -15.25 -12.41
C ALA A 153 -16.31 -14.26 -13.28
N ASN A 154 -16.07 -13.04 -12.77
CA ASN A 154 -15.44 -11.95 -13.51
C ASN A 154 -14.38 -11.26 -12.67
N GLY A 155 -13.29 -10.83 -13.34
CA GLY A 155 -12.33 -9.86 -12.87
C GLY A 155 -12.55 -8.49 -13.51
N GLY A 156 -12.34 -7.39 -12.77
CA GLY A 156 -12.53 -6.06 -13.32
C GLY A 156 -11.58 -5.02 -12.75
N LEU A 157 -11.13 -4.09 -13.62
CA LEU A 157 -10.38 -2.91 -13.24
C LEU A 157 -11.31 -1.68 -13.18
N ILE A 158 -11.21 -0.90 -12.13
CA ILE A 158 -11.96 0.36 -11.97
C ILE A 158 -11.31 1.41 -12.90
N PRO A 159 -12.01 1.95 -13.93
CA PRO A 159 -11.38 2.79 -14.95
C PRO A 159 -10.76 4.10 -14.41
N ALA A 160 -11.25 4.58 -13.27
CA ALA A 160 -10.75 5.80 -12.62
C ALA A 160 -9.43 5.60 -11.85
N LEU A 161 -8.95 4.35 -11.74
CA LEU A 161 -7.71 4.01 -11.05
C LEU A 161 -6.60 3.64 -12.04
N SER A 162 -5.37 3.98 -11.70
CA SER A 162 -4.21 3.49 -12.42
C SER A 162 -3.80 2.13 -11.88
N TYR A 163 -3.68 1.14 -12.75
CA TYR A 163 -3.17 -0.20 -12.45
C TYR A 163 -1.79 -0.46 -13.07
N ALA A 164 -1.25 0.53 -13.76
CA ALA A 164 0.15 0.44 -14.15
C ALA A 164 0.95 0.10 -12.88
N ALA A 165 1.89 -0.85 -12.99
CA ALA A 165 2.95 -0.92 -11.99
C ALA A 165 3.41 0.52 -11.79
N PRO A 166 3.57 1.00 -10.55
CA PRO A 166 4.12 2.34 -10.36
C PRO A 166 5.30 2.42 -11.33
N PRO A 167 5.44 3.51 -12.11
CA PRO A 167 6.52 3.58 -13.06
C PRO A 167 7.73 3.05 -12.31
N SER A 168 8.45 2.11 -12.93
CA SER A 168 9.71 1.61 -12.38
C SER A 168 10.57 2.85 -12.21
N THR A 169 10.32 3.57 -11.14
CA THR A 169 11.08 4.75 -10.82
C THR A 169 12.41 4.19 -10.41
N VAL A 170 13.33 4.30 -11.33
CA VAL A 170 14.74 4.15 -11.01
C VAL A 170 14.93 4.94 -9.73
N LEU A 171 15.19 4.25 -8.63
CA LEU A 171 15.39 4.89 -7.34
C LEU A 171 16.50 5.92 -7.50
N THR A 172 16.28 7.12 -6.98
CA THR A 172 17.39 8.05 -6.78
C THR A 172 18.39 7.38 -5.83
N VAL A 173 19.66 7.33 -6.25
CA VAL A 173 20.73 6.75 -5.45
C VAL A 173 21.22 7.83 -4.49
N ASP A 174 20.43 8.16 -3.48
CA ASP A 174 20.67 9.24 -2.54
C ASP A 174 21.23 8.77 -1.18
N GLY A 175 21.10 7.47 -0.90
CA GLY A 175 21.56 6.89 0.37
C GLY A 175 20.56 7.04 1.52
N TYR A 176 19.29 7.36 1.22
CA TYR A 176 18.22 7.40 2.20
C TYR A 176 17.18 6.30 1.91
N TRP A 177 16.83 5.56 2.96
CA TRP A 177 15.84 4.50 2.84
C TRP A 177 14.47 5.03 3.28
N GLY A 178 13.74 5.55 2.32
CA GLY A 178 12.36 6.01 2.46
C GLY A 178 11.37 5.06 1.79
N PRO A 179 10.08 5.48 1.66
CA PRO A 179 9.00 4.64 1.12
C PRO A 179 9.28 4.11 -0.29
N SER A 180 9.96 4.87 -1.15
CA SER A 180 10.30 4.44 -2.51
C SER A 180 11.29 3.27 -2.51
N THR A 181 12.32 3.34 -1.67
CA THR A 181 13.30 2.25 -1.48
C THR A 181 12.61 1.02 -0.89
N THR A 182 11.72 1.22 0.09
CA THR A 182 10.93 0.12 0.69
C THR A 182 10.03 -0.54 -0.35
N ARG A 183 9.27 0.21 -1.15
CA ARG A 183 8.42 -0.36 -2.22
C ARG A 183 9.23 -1.20 -3.20
N ARG A 184 10.36 -0.68 -3.64
CA ARG A 184 11.20 -1.40 -4.58
C ARG A 184 11.79 -2.67 -3.98
N LEU A 185 12.19 -2.64 -2.71
CA LEU A 185 12.64 -3.82 -1.97
C LEU A 185 11.51 -4.86 -1.84
N GLN A 186 10.31 -4.42 -1.50
CA GLN A 186 9.11 -5.27 -1.41
C GLN A 186 8.79 -5.95 -2.74
N GLU A 187 8.91 -5.23 -3.87
CA GLU A 187 8.74 -5.79 -5.21
C GLU A 187 9.77 -6.90 -5.50
N VAL A 188 11.05 -6.63 -5.22
CA VAL A 188 12.15 -7.58 -5.46
C VAL A 188 12.00 -8.82 -4.57
N LEU A 189 11.61 -8.63 -3.30
CA LEU A 189 11.41 -9.71 -2.33
C LEU A 189 10.02 -10.36 -2.41
N LYS A 190 9.13 -9.86 -3.27
CA LYS A 190 7.76 -10.37 -3.46
C LYS A 190 6.92 -10.37 -2.17
N THR A 191 7.07 -9.33 -1.36
CA THR A 191 6.23 -9.06 -0.19
C THR A 191 5.13 -8.05 -0.55
N THR A 192 4.22 -7.76 0.39
CA THR A 192 3.20 -6.71 0.20
C THR A 192 3.87 -5.36 -0.10
N VAL A 193 3.50 -4.74 -1.23
CA VAL A 193 4.13 -3.49 -1.71
C VAL A 193 3.30 -2.29 -1.24
N ASP A 194 3.53 -1.83 -0.03
CA ASP A 194 2.87 -0.68 0.60
C ASP A 194 3.84 0.49 0.90
N GLY A 195 5.14 0.23 0.81
CA GLY A 195 6.17 1.22 1.13
C GLY A 195 6.37 1.43 2.63
N GLN A 196 5.86 0.51 3.47
CA GLN A 196 5.97 0.57 4.93
C GLN A 196 6.87 -0.53 5.46
N VAL A 197 7.65 -0.18 6.48
CA VAL A 197 8.36 -1.12 7.35
C VAL A 197 7.70 -1.02 8.72
N SER A 198 6.86 -1.99 9.05
CA SER A 198 6.04 -1.95 10.27
C SER A 198 6.79 -2.39 11.52
N SER A 199 6.30 -1.95 12.68
CA SER A 199 6.60 -2.50 14.01
C SER A 199 8.10 -2.66 14.33
N GLN A 200 8.86 -1.58 14.17
CA GLN A 200 10.31 -1.55 14.44
C GLN A 200 10.61 -0.92 15.80
N ALA A 201 11.64 -1.41 16.49
CA ALA A 201 12.04 -0.91 17.79
C ALA A 201 12.53 0.54 17.72
N VAL A 202 11.91 1.44 18.50
CA VAL A 202 12.17 2.89 18.45
C VAL A 202 13.61 3.25 18.83
N SER A 203 14.29 2.43 19.63
CA SER A 203 15.69 2.63 20.01
C SER A 203 16.66 2.64 18.82
N TRP A 204 16.26 2.07 17.67
CA TRP A 204 17.03 2.07 16.43
C TRP A 204 16.86 3.32 15.58
N LYS A 205 15.80 4.10 15.80
CA LYS A 205 15.48 5.28 14.99
C LYS A 205 16.61 6.32 15.01
N ALA A 206 17.03 6.73 16.19
CA ALA A 206 18.05 7.78 16.34
C ALA A 206 19.43 7.35 15.86
N LYS A 207 19.72 6.06 15.86
CA LYS A 207 20.99 5.49 15.40
C LYS A 207 21.12 5.42 13.89
N ASN A 208 20.00 5.54 13.19
CA ASN A 208 19.90 5.31 11.74
C ASN A 208 19.25 6.49 11.02
N PRO A 209 19.91 7.67 10.96
CA PRO A 209 19.35 8.83 10.26
C PRO A 209 19.15 8.62 8.76
N GLY A 210 19.78 7.61 8.17
CA GLY A 210 19.52 7.16 6.80
C GLY A 210 18.15 6.53 6.58
N LEU A 211 17.45 6.11 7.65
CA LEU A 211 16.07 5.61 7.59
C LEU A 211 15.11 6.79 7.73
N THR A 212 14.39 7.12 6.66
CA THR A 212 13.57 8.32 6.60
C THR A 212 12.08 8.02 6.79
N GLY A 213 11.22 8.24 5.81
CA GLY A 213 9.78 7.97 5.92
C GLY A 213 9.41 6.50 5.73
N GLY A 214 8.19 6.13 6.09
CA GLY A 214 7.66 4.78 5.87
C GLY A 214 8.10 3.74 6.92
N TRP A 215 8.69 4.16 8.03
CA TRP A 215 9.07 3.31 9.16
C TRP A 215 8.11 3.53 10.32
N GLU A 216 7.44 2.48 10.77
CA GLU A 216 6.64 2.50 11.98
C GLU A 216 7.52 2.14 13.18
N TRP A 217 7.71 3.11 14.08
CA TRP A 217 8.51 2.95 15.28
C TRP A 217 7.60 2.77 16.49
N VAL A 218 7.79 1.66 17.19
CA VAL A 218 7.04 1.30 18.39
C VAL A 218 8.00 1.13 19.59
N PRO A 219 7.52 1.20 20.85
CA PRO A 219 8.33 0.82 22.00
C PRO A 219 8.99 -0.53 21.79
N ASP A 220 10.24 -0.69 22.22
CA ASP A 220 11.06 -1.88 21.92
C ASP A 220 10.36 -3.19 22.33
N GLU A 221 9.67 -3.19 23.47
CA GLU A 221 8.92 -4.36 23.96
C GLU A 221 7.65 -4.69 23.16
N LYS A 222 7.25 -3.80 22.24
CA LYS A 222 6.11 -3.99 21.33
C LYS A 222 6.52 -4.24 19.89
N ALA A 223 7.80 -4.20 19.60
CA ALA A 223 8.30 -4.45 18.27
C ALA A 223 8.20 -5.94 17.93
N VAL A 224 7.47 -6.24 16.85
CA VAL A 224 7.25 -7.62 16.37
C VAL A 224 7.87 -7.88 15.00
N GLY A 225 8.43 -6.84 14.39
CA GLY A 225 9.06 -6.96 13.09
C GLY A 225 8.12 -6.75 11.90
N SER A 226 8.70 -6.76 10.71
CA SER A 226 8.06 -6.48 9.43
C SER A 226 8.34 -7.60 8.44
N SER A 227 7.33 -7.98 7.64
CA SER A 227 7.46 -9.02 6.61
C SER A 227 8.56 -8.72 5.59
N VAL A 228 8.75 -7.46 5.20
CA VAL A 228 9.81 -7.07 4.27
C VAL A 228 11.21 -7.24 4.88
N ILE A 229 11.38 -6.94 6.17
CA ILE A 229 12.67 -7.16 6.86
C ILE A 229 12.90 -8.66 7.07
N THR A 230 11.87 -9.44 7.46
CA THR A 230 11.96 -10.90 7.52
C THR A 230 12.44 -11.48 6.18
N ALA A 231 11.84 -11.06 5.07
CA ALA A 231 12.23 -11.53 3.73
C ALA A 231 13.66 -11.08 3.34
N LEU A 232 14.06 -9.87 3.75
CA LEU A 232 15.43 -9.38 3.56
C LEU A 232 16.43 -10.24 4.34
N GLN A 233 16.17 -10.53 5.62
CA GLN A 233 17.00 -11.35 6.46
C GLN A 233 17.16 -12.78 5.91
N GLN A 234 16.05 -13.38 5.45
CA GLN A 234 16.08 -14.68 4.76
C GLN A 234 16.95 -14.63 3.50
N ARG A 235 16.85 -13.56 2.71
CA ARG A 235 17.68 -13.37 1.52
C ARG A 235 19.17 -13.20 1.86
N LEU A 236 19.47 -12.61 3.01
CA LEU A 236 20.84 -12.43 3.53
C LEU A 236 21.38 -13.67 4.25
N GLY A 237 20.54 -14.68 4.50
CA GLY A 237 20.92 -15.93 5.17
C GLY A 237 21.21 -15.77 6.66
N ILE A 238 20.50 -14.88 7.34
CA ILE A 238 20.57 -14.62 8.79
C ILE A 238 19.23 -14.94 9.48
N ASP A 239 19.22 -14.94 10.80
CA ASP A 239 17.98 -15.10 11.59
C ASP A 239 16.97 -14.04 11.20
N ALA A 240 15.72 -14.48 10.92
CA ALA A 240 14.69 -13.67 10.32
C ALA A 240 13.61 -13.29 11.34
N ASP A 241 13.98 -12.39 12.29
CA ASP A 241 13.10 -11.87 13.33
C ASP A 241 12.23 -10.68 12.84
N GLY A 242 12.49 -10.17 11.64
CA GLY A 242 11.77 -9.05 11.06
C GLY A 242 12.15 -7.68 11.61
N LEU A 243 13.17 -7.59 12.46
CA LEU A 243 13.60 -6.33 13.10
C LEU A 243 14.87 -5.78 12.43
N ILE A 244 14.88 -4.46 12.23
CA ILE A 244 16.09 -3.77 11.76
C ILE A 244 17.01 -3.50 12.96
N GLY A 245 18.03 -4.35 13.11
CA GLY A 245 19.02 -4.24 14.16
C GLY A 245 20.43 -4.28 13.59
N ALA A 246 21.46 -4.17 14.45
CA ALA A 246 22.87 -4.19 14.02
C ALA A 246 23.19 -5.43 13.19
N GLY A 247 22.68 -6.62 13.56
CA GLY A 247 22.89 -7.86 12.81
C GLY A 247 22.39 -7.79 11.38
N THR A 248 21.15 -7.30 11.17
CA THR A 248 20.57 -7.10 9.85
C THR A 248 21.36 -6.08 9.03
N ILE A 249 21.76 -4.97 9.66
CA ILE A 249 22.50 -3.89 9.00
C ILE A 249 23.89 -4.40 8.57
N LEU A 250 24.64 -5.03 9.47
CA LEU A 250 25.96 -5.62 9.17
C LEU A 250 25.90 -6.64 8.03
N ALA A 251 24.86 -7.50 8.03
CA ALA A 251 24.65 -8.47 6.96
C ALA A 251 24.38 -7.79 5.62
N LEU A 252 23.57 -6.73 5.60
CA LEU A 252 23.28 -5.96 4.40
C LEU A 252 24.53 -5.19 3.91
N GLU A 253 25.29 -4.58 4.80
CA GLU A 253 26.55 -3.90 4.49
C GLU A 253 27.56 -4.88 3.85
N LYS A 254 27.70 -6.07 4.43
CA LYS A 254 28.52 -7.15 3.86
C LYS A 254 28.01 -7.56 2.47
N HIS A 255 26.70 -7.72 2.30
CA HIS A 255 26.08 -8.06 1.01
C HIS A 255 26.28 -6.98 -0.05
N CYS A 256 26.27 -5.72 0.36
CA CYS A 256 26.51 -4.56 -0.49
C CYS A 256 28.02 -4.31 -0.76
N GLY A 257 28.92 -4.99 -0.06
CA GLY A 257 30.37 -4.83 -0.23
C GLY A 257 30.90 -3.50 0.29
N VAL A 258 30.29 -2.95 1.33
CA VAL A 258 30.69 -1.68 1.96
C VAL A 258 31.25 -1.90 3.38
N ALA A 259 31.76 -0.84 3.99
CA ALA A 259 32.21 -0.88 5.38
C ALA A 259 31.07 -1.32 6.32
N GLN A 260 31.40 -2.19 7.28
CA GLN A 260 30.42 -2.73 8.22
C GLN A 260 30.39 -1.86 9.48
N GLU A 261 29.45 -0.93 9.53
CA GLU A 261 29.28 0.05 10.63
C GLU A 261 28.14 -0.35 11.59
N GLY A 262 27.23 -1.23 11.14
CA GLY A 262 26.08 -1.69 11.92
C GLY A 262 25.01 -0.61 12.14
N HIS A 263 25.06 0.48 11.36
CA HIS A 263 24.06 1.54 11.36
C HIS A 263 24.03 2.28 10.01
N PHE A 264 22.92 2.92 9.69
CA PHE A 264 22.78 3.72 8.46
C PHE A 264 22.93 5.21 8.79
N GLY A 265 24.11 5.76 8.58
CA GLY A 265 24.36 7.19 8.65
C GLY A 265 23.58 7.99 7.61
N GLU A 266 23.70 9.31 7.62
CA GLU A 266 23.17 10.17 6.57
C GLU A 266 23.80 9.84 5.22
N ALA A 267 22.97 9.80 4.17
CA ALA A 267 23.40 9.45 2.81
C ALA A 267 24.26 8.16 2.75
N SER A 268 23.83 7.14 3.49
CA SER A 268 24.52 5.86 3.72
C SER A 268 25.04 5.21 2.44
N ALA A 269 26.32 4.82 2.45
CA ALA A 269 26.93 4.07 1.36
C ALA A 269 26.24 2.72 1.12
N CYS A 270 25.83 2.03 2.18
CA CYS A 270 25.09 0.78 2.10
C CYS A 270 23.74 0.99 1.39
N ILE A 271 22.99 2.02 1.77
CA ILE A 271 21.69 2.30 1.14
C ILE A 271 21.88 2.68 -0.34
N LYS A 272 22.92 3.41 -0.72
CA LYS A 272 23.23 3.71 -2.13
C LYS A 272 23.46 2.43 -2.94
N GLU A 273 24.24 1.49 -2.44
CA GLU A 273 24.47 0.21 -3.12
C GLU A 273 23.20 -0.63 -3.16
N LEU A 274 22.41 -0.65 -2.10
CA LEU A 274 21.09 -1.28 -2.09
C LEU A 274 20.19 -0.69 -3.19
N GLN A 275 20.09 0.64 -3.28
CA GLN A 275 19.30 1.33 -4.30
C GLN A 275 19.75 0.98 -5.72
N LYS A 276 21.07 0.89 -5.98
CA LYS A 276 21.63 0.46 -7.28
C LYS A 276 21.22 -1.00 -7.60
N LYS A 277 21.37 -1.91 -6.63
CA LYS A 277 20.96 -3.31 -6.79
C LYS A 277 19.46 -3.42 -7.07
N LEU A 278 18.63 -2.70 -6.32
CA LEU A 278 17.18 -2.67 -6.51
C LEU A 278 16.79 -2.10 -7.89
N ASN A 279 17.50 -1.09 -8.39
CA ASN A 279 17.32 -0.56 -9.75
C ASN A 279 17.61 -1.61 -10.83
N SER A 280 18.52 -2.52 -10.58
CA SER A 280 18.82 -3.65 -11.45
C SER A 280 17.88 -4.85 -11.25
N GLY A 281 16.93 -4.76 -10.33
CA GLY A 281 15.98 -5.83 -10.02
C GLY A 281 16.57 -7.01 -9.25
N VAL A 282 17.73 -6.83 -8.63
CA VAL A 282 18.44 -7.87 -7.87
C VAL A 282 18.74 -7.41 -6.44
N LEU A 283 18.87 -8.40 -5.57
CA LEU A 283 19.33 -8.24 -4.19
C LEU A 283 20.20 -9.43 -3.81
#